data_e3a3827c10510a5e8f3e7a1d3e112167
#
_entry.id   e3a3827c10510a5e8f3e7a1d3e112167
#
_cell.length_a   1.000
_cell.length_b   1.000
_cell.length_c   1.000
_cell.angle_alpha   90.00
_cell.angle_beta   90.00
_cell.angle_gamma   90.00
#
_symmetry.space_group_name_H-M   'P 1'
#
loop_
_entity.id
_entity.type
_entity.pdbx_description
1 polymer ?
#
loop_
_entity_poly.entity_id
_entity_poly.type
_entity_poly.pdbx_seq_one_letter_code
_entity_poly.pdbx_strand_id
1 'polypeptide(L)'
;EKPKQYLSLLGRPLIFHTLAALTACPDIERVWVVLAPDDAEWGSYDWSELGPKLETVRCGGATRADSVGNGLQAAAMVATDDDWILVHDAARPCISGEMLAALFAELADDPVGGILAVPVADTVKRADAEQRVAATEPRDGLWQAQTPQMFRYGLLREALEKCRAVTDEAGAVEA
;
A
#
# COMPACT_ATOMS: atom_id res chain seq x y z
N GLU A 1 -19.33 12.34 -3.88
CA GLU A 1 -18.18 12.97 -3.20
C GLU A 1 -16.90 12.49 -3.89
N LYS A 2 -15.95 13.41 -4.14
CA LYS A 2 -14.70 13.07 -4.83
C LYS A 2 -13.82 12.17 -3.95
N PRO A 3 -13.32 11.04 -4.47
CA PRO A 3 -12.44 10.17 -3.68
C PRO A 3 -11.19 10.91 -3.21
N LYS A 4 -10.74 10.60 -1.97
CA LYS A 4 -9.66 11.35 -1.29
C LYS A 4 -8.35 11.43 -2.07
N GLN A 5 -8.01 10.39 -2.84
CA GLN A 5 -6.78 10.35 -3.65
C GLN A 5 -6.78 11.36 -4.80
N TYR A 6 -7.94 11.87 -5.20
CA TYR A 6 -8.09 12.90 -6.23
C TYR A 6 -8.26 14.31 -5.67
N LEU A 7 -8.25 14.47 -4.35
CA LEU A 7 -8.24 15.81 -3.75
C LEU A 7 -6.96 16.56 -4.16
N SER A 8 -7.08 17.86 -4.37
CA SER A 8 -5.95 18.68 -4.81
C SER A 8 -4.95 18.90 -3.66
N LEU A 9 -3.69 18.64 -3.93
CA LEU A 9 -2.55 18.97 -3.11
C LEU A 9 -1.51 19.65 -4.01
N LEU A 10 -1.12 20.91 -3.68
CA LEU A 10 -0.15 21.68 -4.46
C LEU A 10 -0.46 21.75 -5.97
N GLY A 11 -1.76 21.85 -6.33
CA GLY A 11 -2.21 21.96 -7.71
C GLY A 11 -2.30 20.65 -8.51
N ARG A 12 -1.97 19.53 -7.92
CA ARG A 12 -2.09 18.18 -8.51
C ARG A 12 -3.00 17.29 -7.64
N PRO A 13 -3.59 16.21 -8.17
CA PRO A 13 -4.28 15.25 -7.33
C PRO A 13 -3.31 14.58 -6.36
N LEU A 14 -3.76 14.29 -5.15
CA LEU A 14 -2.92 13.74 -4.06
C LEU A 14 -2.16 12.47 -4.50
N ILE A 15 -2.82 11.58 -5.25
CA ILE A 15 -2.21 10.37 -5.81
C ILE A 15 -1.01 10.68 -6.73
N PHE A 16 -1.01 11.83 -7.43
CA PHE A 16 0.11 12.21 -8.30
C PHE A 16 1.44 12.24 -7.53
N HIS A 17 1.43 12.81 -6.33
CA HIS A 17 2.64 12.90 -5.50
C HIS A 17 3.14 11.53 -5.05
N THR A 18 2.22 10.63 -4.70
CA THR A 18 2.54 9.23 -4.39
C THR A 18 3.19 8.54 -5.59
N LEU A 19 2.56 8.65 -6.76
CA LEU A 19 3.04 8.01 -7.97
C LEU A 19 4.38 8.59 -8.44
N ALA A 20 4.57 9.90 -8.32
CA ALA A 20 5.83 10.55 -8.68
C ALA A 20 7.01 10.01 -7.84
N ALA A 21 6.81 9.81 -6.54
CA ALA A 21 7.83 9.22 -5.69
C ALA A 21 8.17 7.76 -6.08
N LEU A 22 7.14 6.96 -6.38
CA LEU A 22 7.32 5.56 -6.77
C LEU A 22 7.95 5.40 -8.16
N THR A 23 7.48 6.16 -9.15
CA THR A 23 8.01 6.06 -10.53
C THR A 23 9.43 6.61 -10.66
N ALA A 24 9.81 7.57 -9.81
CA ALA A 24 11.17 8.12 -9.75
C ALA A 24 12.18 7.14 -9.11
N CYS A 25 11.72 6.14 -8.37
CA CYS A 25 12.62 5.17 -7.73
C CYS A 25 13.23 4.23 -8.78
N PRO A 26 14.58 4.13 -8.90
CA PRO A 26 15.21 3.30 -9.92
C PRO A 26 14.96 1.81 -9.72
N ASP A 27 14.84 1.36 -8.47
CA ASP A 27 14.67 -0.05 -8.11
C ASP A 27 13.22 -0.56 -8.29
N ILE A 28 12.27 0.32 -8.58
CA ILE A 28 10.91 -0.04 -8.95
C ILE A 28 10.82 -0.13 -10.48
N GLU A 29 10.54 -1.32 -10.99
CA GLU A 29 10.42 -1.54 -12.44
C GLU A 29 9.06 -1.09 -12.99
N ARG A 30 7.97 -1.37 -12.25
CA ARG A 30 6.59 -1.09 -12.66
C ARG A 30 5.78 -0.54 -11.50
N VAL A 31 4.86 0.35 -11.80
CA VAL A 31 3.89 0.90 -10.85
C VAL A 31 2.50 0.67 -11.40
N TRP A 32 1.75 -0.23 -10.78
CA TRP A 32 0.37 -0.49 -11.17
C TRP A 32 -0.60 0.24 -10.28
N VAL A 33 -1.47 1.04 -10.88
CA VAL A 33 -2.58 1.67 -10.19
C VAL A 33 -3.83 0.83 -10.39
N VAL A 34 -4.30 0.23 -9.30
CA VAL A 34 -5.54 -0.54 -9.29
C VAL A 34 -6.70 0.42 -9.12
N LEU A 35 -7.45 0.64 -10.19
CA LEU A 35 -8.64 1.51 -10.23
C LEU A 35 -9.91 0.70 -10.08
N ALA A 36 -10.96 1.31 -9.50
CA ALA A 36 -12.30 0.75 -9.61
C ALA A 36 -12.69 0.62 -11.09
N PRO A 37 -13.47 -0.40 -11.49
CA PRO A 37 -13.87 -0.57 -12.89
C PRO A 37 -14.56 0.65 -13.48
N ASP A 38 -15.32 1.38 -12.66
CA ASP A 38 -16.11 2.56 -12.99
C ASP A 38 -15.45 3.89 -12.59
N ASP A 39 -14.15 3.89 -12.25
CA ASP A 39 -13.42 5.12 -11.91
C ASP A 39 -13.46 6.10 -13.09
N ALA A 40 -14.16 7.21 -12.91
CA ALA A 40 -14.30 8.27 -13.92
C ALA A 40 -13.29 9.41 -13.73
N GLU A 41 -12.64 9.50 -12.57
CA GLU A 41 -11.75 10.61 -12.23
C GLU A 41 -10.38 10.48 -12.87
N TRP A 42 -9.85 9.26 -12.97
CA TRP A 42 -8.50 9.01 -13.50
C TRP A 42 -8.24 9.66 -14.86
N GLY A 43 -9.19 9.52 -15.80
CA GLY A 43 -9.08 10.06 -17.16
C GLY A 43 -9.14 11.59 -17.25
N SER A 44 -9.45 12.28 -16.13
CA SER A 44 -9.52 13.75 -16.08
C SER A 44 -8.17 14.41 -15.84
N TYR A 45 -7.10 13.64 -15.65
CA TYR A 45 -5.76 14.13 -15.36
C TYR A 45 -4.74 13.65 -16.38
N ASP A 46 -3.69 14.46 -16.56
CA ASP A 46 -2.52 14.08 -17.35
C ASP A 46 -1.46 13.42 -16.45
N TRP A 47 -1.12 12.19 -16.76
CA TRP A 47 -0.13 11.38 -16.05
C TRP A 47 1.19 11.22 -16.82
N SER A 48 1.34 11.86 -17.97
CA SER A 48 2.49 11.68 -18.88
C SER A 48 3.84 11.99 -18.23
N GLU A 49 3.88 12.91 -17.28
CA GLU A 49 5.09 13.27 -16.51
C GLU A 49 5.62 12.11 -15.66
N LEU A 50 4.80 11.11 -15.34
CA LEU A 50 5.18 9.98 -14.47
C LEU A 50 5.94 8.88 -15.20
N GLY A 51 6.04 8.99 -16.53
CA GLY A 51 6.85 8.12 -17.36
C GLY A 51 6.25 6.73 -17.61
N PRO A 52 7.02 5.85 -18.28
CA PRO A 52 6.50 4.59 -18.81
C PRO A 52 6.35 3.46 -17.78
N LYS A 53 6.87 3.63 -16.56
CA LYS A 53 6.69 2.64 -15.48
C LYS A 53 5.25 2.56 -14.98
N LEU A 54 4.46 3.62 -15.21
CA LEU A 54 3.09 3.73 -14.73
C LEU A 54 2.12 3.00 -15.63
N GLU A 55 1.42 2.04 -15.07
CA GLU A 55 0.36 1.28 -15.74
C GLU A 55 -0.92 1.33 -14.90
N THR A 56 -2.08 1.19 -15.54
CA THR A 56 -3.37 1.15 -14.85
C THR A 56 -4.09 -0.15 -15.12
N VAL A 57 -4.71 -0.71 -14.07
CA VAL A 57 -5.58 -1.88 -14.17
C VAL A 57 -6.93 -1.57 -13.52
N ARG A 58 -8.04 -1.83 -14.23
CA ARG A 58 -9.40 -1.54 -13.77
C ARG A 58 -10.03 -2.79 -13.17
N CYS A 59 -9.45 -3.26 -12.06
CA CYS A 59 -9.84 -4.48 -11.38
C CYS A 59 -10.09 -4.28 -9.87
N GLY A 60 -10.24 -3.04 -9.41
CA GLY A 60 -10.52 -2.75 -8.00
C GLY A 60 -11.74 -3.52 -7.50
N GLY A 61 -11.63 -4.07 -6.30
CA GLY A 61 -12.68 -4.87 -5.65
C GLY A 61 -13.48 -4.05 -4.62
N ALA A 62 -14.37 -4.73 -3.92
CA ALA A 62 -15.23 -4.13 -2.91
C ALA A 62 -14.46 -3.67 -1.67
N THR A 63 -13.36 -4.33 -1.36
CA THR A 63 -12.47 -4.01 -0.24
C THR A 63 -11.05 -3.67 -0.73
N ARG A 64 -10.21 -3.15 0.17
CA ARG A 64 -8.80 -2.94 -0.10
C ARG A 64 -8.09 -4.27 -0.38
N ALA A 65 -8.35 -5.30 0.41
CA ALA A 65 -7.78 -6.63 0.22
C ALA A 65 -8.19 -7.25 -1.13
N ASP A 66 -9.45 -7.10 -1.55
CA ASP A 66 -9.90 -7.54 -2.87
C ASP A 66 -9.18 -6.80 -3.99
N SER A 67 -9.00 -5.49 -3.85
CA SER A 67 -8.29 -4.67 -4.84
C SER A 67 -6.83 -5.10 -4.99
N VAL A 68 -6.14 -5.36 -3.87
CA VAL A 68 -4.76 -5.86 -3.88
C VAL A 68 -4.70 -7.26 -4.49
N GLY A 69 -5.57 -8.17 -4.08
CA GLY A 69 -5.64 -9.52 -4.65
C GLY A 69 -5.87 -9.53 -6.16
N ASN A 70 -6.80 -8.69 -6.64
CA ASN A 70 -7.06 -8.54 -8.08
C ASN A 70 -5.86 -7.92 -8.82
N GLY A 71 -5.16 -6.96 -8.20
CA GLY A 71 -3.92 -6.39 -8.73
C GLY A 71 -2.81 -7.44 -8.86
N LEU A 72 -2.62 -8.28 -7.84
CA LEU A 72 -1.69 -9.41 -7.89
C LEU A 72 -2.07 -10.41 -8.99
N GLN A 73 -3.35 -10.68 -9.17
CA GLN A 73 -3.82 -11.55 -10.24
C GLN A 73 -3.53 -10.97 -11.63
N ALA A 74 -3.67 -9.65 -11.80
CA ALA A 74 -3.26 -8.98 -13.04
C ALA A 74 -1.74 -9.06 -13.26
N ALA A 75 -0.94 -9.05 -12.19
CA ALA A 75 0.52 -9.20 -12.24
C ALA A 75 0.99 -10.62 -12.63
N ALA A 76 0.15 -11.64 -12.50
CA ALA A 76 0.53 -13.04 -12.71
C ALA A 76 1.16 -13.37 -14.07
N MET A 77 0.92 -12.54 -15.08
CA MET A 77 1.50 -12.73 -16.43
C MET A 77 2.95 -12.27 -16.54
N VAL A 78 3.44 -11.49 -15.58
CA VAL A 78 4.77 -10.86 -15.64
C VAL A 78 5.59 -11.05 -14.36
N ALA A 79 4.94 -11.36 -13.23
CA ALA A 79 5.60 -11.60 -11.95
C ALA A 79 5.88 -13.10 -11.74
N THR A 80 7.01 -13.39 -11.13
CA THR A 80 7.39 -14.72 -10.61
C THR A 80 7.19 -14.75 -9.09
N ASP A 81 7.14 -15.95 -8.50
CA ASP A 81 6.90 -16.09 -7.05
C ASP A 81 7.97 -15.40 -6.19
N ASP A 82 9.18 -15.25 -6.72
CA ASP A 82 10.32 -14.61 -6.04
C ASP A 82 10.41 -13.10 -6.22
N ASP A 83 9.57 -12.50 -7.07
CA ASP A 83 9.58 -11.06 -7.26
C ASP A 83 9.07 -10.32 -6.04
N TRP A 84 9.63 -9.13 -5.80
CA TRP A 84 9.16 -8.25 -4.74
C TRP A 84 7.93 -7.45 -5.17
N ILE A 85 6.88 -7.50 -4.37
CA ILE A 85 5.69 -6.67 -4.50
C ILE A 85 5.63 -5.66 -3.37
N LEU A 86 5.51 -4.40 -3.75
CA LEU A 86 5.35 -3.27 -2.84
C LEU A 86 3.91 -2.78 -2.93
N VAL A 87 3.14 -2.93 -1.86
CA VAL A 87 1.77 -2.41 -1.79
C VAL A 87 1.77 -1.08 -1.06
N HIS A 88 1.21 -0.05 -1.69
CA HIS A 88 1.18 1.30 -1.14
C HIS A 88 -0.18 1.96 -1.31
N ASP A 89 -0.60 2.68 -0.28
CA ASP A 89 -1.86 3.44 -0.30
C ASP A 89 -1.74 4.68 -1.19
N ALA A 90 -2.60 4.80 -2.20
CA ALA A 90 -2.62 5.92 -3.14
C ALA A 90 -2.73 7.31 -2.48
N ALA A 91 -3.32 7.38 -1.29
CA ALA A 91 -3.54 8.61 -0.55
C ALA A 91 -2.46 8.88 0.54
N ARG A 92 -1.28 8.27 0.42
CA ARG A 92 -0.12 8.50 1.31
C ARG A 92 1.06 9.12 0.54
N PRO A 93 1.02 10.45 0.27
CA PRO A 93 1.99 11.11 -0.62
C PRO A 93 3.36 11.37 0.02
N CYS A 94 3.52 11.12 1.32
CA CYS A 94 4.74 11.45 2.05
C CYS A 94 5.81 10.35 1.99
N ILE A 95 5.68 9.39 1.09
CA ILE A 95 6.75 8.41 0.83
C ILE A 95 7.92 9.10 0.15
N SER A 96 9.15 8.81 0.60
CA SER A 96 10.37 9.37 0.03
C SER A 96 11.28 8.28 -0.57
N GLY A 97 12.19 8.68 -1.47
CA GLY A 97 13.19 7.78 -2.01
C GLY A 97 14.11 7.19 -0.92
N GLU A 98 14.39 7.95 0.15
CA GLU A 98 15.19 7.46 1.29
C GLU A 98 14.45 6.34 2.06
N MET A 99 13.14 6.49 2.27
CA MET A 99 12.33 5.45 2.91
C MET A 99 12.29 4.18 2.07
N LEU A 100 12.15 4.31 0.74
CA LEU A 100 12.17 3.17 -0.18
C LEU A 100 13.53 2.49 -0.17
N ALA A 101 14.62 3.24 -0.28
CA ALA A 101 15.97 2.70 -0.25
C ALA A 101 16.28 1.96 1.07
N ALA A 102 15.85 2.53 2.21
CA ALA A 102 16.01 1.88 3.52
C ALA A 102 15.22 0.57 3.60
N LEU A 103 13.96 0.56 3.12
CA LEU A 103 13.13 -0.65 3.10
C LEU A 103 13.77 -1.74 2.23
N PHE A 104 14.24 -1.39 1.03
CA PHE A 104 14.86 -2.34 0.12
C PHE A 104 16.17 -2.90 0.67
N ALA A 105 16.99 -2.06 1.28
CA ALA A 105 18.24 -2.49 1.89
C ALA A 105 18.03 -3.45 3.07
N GLU A 106 17.03 -3.17 3.91
CA GLU A 106 16.69 -4.02 5.06
C GLU A 106 16.14 -5.39 4.64
N LEU A 107 15.35 -5.42 3.56
CA LEU A 107 14.66 -6.63 3.11
C LEU A 107 15.39 -7.40 2.01
N ALA A 108 16.58 -6.96 1.57
CA ALA A 108 17.27 -7.54 0.41
C ALA A 108 17.40 -9.07 0.50
N ASP A 109 17.80 -9.58 1.67
CA ASP A 109 18.01 -11.00 1.94
C ASP A 109 16.89 -11.63 2.80
N ASP A 110 15.80 -10.87 3.07
CA ASP A 110 14.70 -11.39 3.89
C ASP A 110 13.83 -12.38 3.09
N PRO A 111 13.51 -13.55 3.65
CA PRO A 111 12.71 -14.56 2.93
C PRO A 111 11.21 -14.25 2.90
N VAL A 112 10.72 -13.34 3.72
CA VAL A 112 9.30 -13.03 3.88
C VAL A 112 8.97 -11.66 3.33
N GLY A 113 9.54 -10.62 3.93
CA GLY A 113 9.28 -9.22 3.64
C GLY A 113 9.09 -8.38 4.89
N GLY A 114 8.56 -7.17 4.74
CA GLY A 114 8.37 -6.26 5.86
C GLY A 114 7.55 -5.04 5.51
N ILE A 115 7.39 -4.19 6.50
CA ILE A 115 6.56 -2.99 6.40
C ILE A 115 7.27 -1.76 6.97
N LEU A 116 6.88 -0.59 6.51
CA LEU A 116 7.16 0.63 7.26
C LEU A 116 6.23 0.71 8.46
N ALA A 117 6.74 1.12 9.60
CA ALA A 117 5.96 1.31 10.80
C ALA A 117 6.52 2.46 11.64
N VAL A 118 5.69 3.07 12.48
CA VAL A 118 6.10 4.07 13.47
C VAL A 118 5.70 3.63 14.88
N PRO A 119 6.57 3.82 15.87
CA PRO A 119 6.20 3.53 17.27
C PRO A 119 5.00 4.38 17.67
N VAL A 120 4.12 3.81 18.50
CA VAL A 120 2.99 4.55 19.05
C VAL A 120 3.52 5.62 20.03
N ALA A 121 3.37 6.89 19.64
CA ALA A 121 3.87 8.03 20.41
C ALA A 121 2.92 8.45 21.54
N ASP A 122 1.60 8.36 21.32
CA ASP A 122 0.58 8.82 22.24
C ASP A 122 0.13 7.74 23.23
N THR A 123 -0.52 8.18 24.31
CA THR A 123 -1.15 7.25 25.26
C THR A 123 -2.34 6.56 24.60
N VAL A 124 -2.31 5.23 24.57
CA VAL A 124 -3.39 4.41 24.01
C VAL A 124 -4.45 4.13 25.07
N LYS A 125 -5.71 4.38 24.71
CA LYS A 125 -6.87 4.10 25.57
C LYS A 125 -7.74 3.02 24.93
N ARG A 126 -8.17 2.06 25.74
CA ARG A 126 -9.21 1.12 25.39
C ARG A 126 -10.57 1.70 25.74
N ALA A 127 -11.49 1.74 24.79
CA ALA A 127 -12.86 2.15 25.01
C ALA A 127 -13.76 0.95 25.33
N ASP A 128 -14.80 1.17 26.16
CA ASP A 128 -15.91 0.24 26.34
C ASP A 128 -16.96 0.39 25.21
N ALA A 129 -18.04 -0.39 25.28
CA ALA A 129 -19.13 -0.36 24.30
C ALA A 129 -19.86 1.00 24.24
N GLU A 130 -19.82 1.77 25.32
CA GLU A 130 -20.41 3.11 25.44
C GLU A 130 -19.42 4.24 25.09
N GLN A 131 -18.27 3.89 24.49
CA GLN A 131 -17.20 4.82 24.09
C GLN A 131 -16.54 5.59 25.25
N ARG A 132 -16.58 5.04 26.46
CA ARG A 132 -15.89 5.58 27.62
C ARG A 132 -14.53 4.90 27.78
N VAL A 133 -13.58 5.58 28.42
CA VAL A 133 -12.26 4.99 28.71
C VAL A 133 -12.40 3.86 29.72
N ALA A 134 -12.16 2.63 29.27
CA ALA A 134 -12.13 1.44 30.13
C ALA A 134 -10.73 1.20 30.74
N ALA A 135 -9.66 1.42 29.96
CA ALA A 135 -8.29 1.20 30.41
C ALA A 135 -7.29 2.07 29.63
N THR A 136 -6.09 2.20 30.21
CA THR A 136 -4.89 2.67 29.49
C THR A 136 -4.08 1.45 29.10
N GLU A 137 -3.77 1.34 27.79
CA GLU A 137 -2.94 0.25 27.27
C GLU A 137 -1.46 0.61 27.33
N PRO A 138 -0.58 -0.30 27.74
CA PRO A 138 0.86 -0.13 27.55
C PRO A 138 1.16 0.04 26.06
N ARG A 139 1.97 1.05 25.72
CA ARG A 139 2.35 1.29 24.32
C ARG A 139 3.71 0.70 23.95
N ASP A 140 4.45 0.18 24.91
CA ASP A 140 5.75 -0.44 24.67
C ASP A 140 5.60 -1.64 23.74
N GLY A 141 6.36 -1.62 22.63
CA GLY A 141 6.25 -2.64 21.58
C GLY A 141 5.06 -2.49 20.63
N LEU A 142 4.22 -1.45 20.78
CA LEU A 142 3.16 -1.15 19.81
C LEU A 142 3.67 -0.25 18.69
N TRP A 143 3.36 -0.64 17.46
CA TRP A 143 3.72 0.07 16.25
C TRP A 143 2.48 0.32 15.40
N GLN A 144 2.43 1.47 14.75
CA GLN A 144 1.41 1.78 13.75
C GLN A 144 1.93 1.36 12.39
N ALA A 145 1.35 0.31 11.82
CA ALA A 145 1.65 -0.13 10.47
C ALA A 145 1.39 0.99 9.46
N GLN A 146 2.33 1.18 8.57
CA GLN A 146 2.26 2.12 7.48
C GLN A 146 2.32 1.37 6.14
N THR A 147 2.28 2.10 5.05
CA THR A 147 2.63 1.61 3.73
C THR A 147 3.80 2.44 3.18
N PRO A 148 4.68 1.87 2.35
CA PRO A 148 4.58 0.56 1.67
C PRO A 148 4.74 -0.63 2.61
N GLN A 149 4.10 -1.74 2.18
CA GLN A 149 4.30 -3.09 2.70
C GLN A 149 4.87 -3.94 1.55
N MET A 150 5.96 -4.66 1.80
CA MET A 150 6.75 -5.32 0.75
C MET A 150 6.94 -6.80 1.08
N PHE A 151 6.49 -7.67 0.18
CA PHE A 151 6.54 -9.12 0.33
C PHE A 151 6.87 -9.80 -1.00
N ARG A 152 7.32 -11.07 -0.95
CA ARG A 152 7.46 -11.89 -2.16
C ARG A 152 6.08 -12.12 -2.79
N TYR A 153 6.01 -12.05 -4.12
CA TYR A 153 4.76 -12.18 -4.87
C TYR A 153 4.00 -13.47 -4.54
N GLY A 154 4.68 -14.61 -4.59
CA GLY A 154 4.06 -15.90 -4.32
C GLY A 154 3.50 -16.00 -2.89
N LEU A 155 4.28 -15.53 -1.91
CA LEU A 155 3.87 -15.51 -0.51
C LEU A 155 2.64 -14.62 -0.28
N LEU A 156 2.67 -13.38 -0.78
CA LEU A 156 1.56 -12.43 -0.59
C LEU A 156 0.29 -12.91 -1.28
N ARG A 157 0.40 -13.44 -2.50
CA ARG A 157 -0.73 -14.02 -3.22
C ARG A 157 -1.40 -15.15 -2.42
N GLU A 158 -0.60 -16.11 -1.95
CA GLU A 158 -1.09 -17.26 -1.17
C GLU A 158 -1.73 -16.81 0.15
N ALA A 159 -1.13 -15.86 0.86
CA ALA A 159 -1.66 -15.30 2.10
C ALA A 159 -3.04 -14.65 1.90
N LEU A 160 -3.19 -13.80 0.88
CA LEU A 160 -4.47 -13.14 0.57
C LEU A 160 -5.54 -14.09 0.04
N GLU A 161 -5.17 -15.19 -0.63
CA GLU A 161 -6.11 -16.23 -1.03
C GLU A 161 -6.70 -16.96 0.19
N LYS A 162 -5.87 -17.20 1.21
CA LYS A 162 -6.28 -17.89 2.44
C LYS A 162 -7.02 -16.97 3.42
N CYS A 163 -6.59 -15.73 3.55
CA CYS A 163 -7.12 -14.78 4.53
C CYS A 163 -7.47 -13.43 3.88
N ARG A 164 -8.75 -13.24 3.53
CA ARG A 164 -9.26 -12.00 2.93
C ARG A 164 -9.82 -11.00 3.96
N ALA A 165 -10.08 -11.45 5.19
CA ALA A 165 -10.64 -10.63 6.26
C ALA A 165 -9.54 -9.89 7.04
N VAL A 166 -8.65 -9.21 6.34
CA VAL A 166 -7.49 -8.49 6.92
C VAL A 166 -7.56 -7.00 6.61
N THR A 167 -6.88 -6.22 7.42
CA THR A 167 -6.80 -4.76 7.28
C THR A 167 -5.63 -4.31 6.40
N ASP A 168 -4.58 -5.13 6.31
CA ASP A 168 -3.38 -4.88 5.53
C ASP A 168 -2.70 -6.19 5.07
N GLU A 169 -1.63 -6.08 4.28
CA GLU A 169 -0.90 -7.21 3.71
C GLU A 169 -0.14 -8.00 4.79
N ALA A 170 0.44 -7.29 5.78
CA ALA A 170 1.14 -7.94 6.89
C ALA A 170 0.20 -8.87 7.67
N GLY A 171 -1.02 -8.42 7.99
CA GLY A 171 -2.02 -9.24 8.66
C GLY A 171 -2.42 -10.50 7.88
N ALA A 172 -2.36 -10.47 6.54
CA ALA A 172 -2.56 -11.67 5.73
C ALA A 172 -1.39 -12.65 5.83
N VAL A 173 -0.17 -12.13 5.84
CA VAL A 173 1.07 -12.94 5.91
C VAL A 173 1.27 -13.53 7.32
N GLU A 174 0.79 -12.88 8.36
CA GLU A 174 0.84 -13.35 9.76
C GLU A 174 -0.15 -14.49 10.05
N ALA A 175 -1.23 -14.65 9.27
CA ALA A 175 -2.32 -15.60 9.50
C ALA A 175 -2.01 -17.00 8.96
#